data_36a793447ea9c0d36073984edecf548d
#
_entry.id   36a793447ea9c0d36073984edecf548d
#
_cell.length_a   1.000
_cell.length_b   1.000
_cell.length_c   1.000
_cell.angle_alpha   90.00
_cell.angle_beta   90.00
_cell.angle_gamma   90.00
#
_symmetry.space_group_name_H-M   'P 1'
#
loop_
_entity.id
_entity.type
_entity.pdbx_description
1 polymer ?
#
loop_
_entity_poly.entity_id
_entity_poly.type
_entity_poly.pdbx_seq_one_letter_code
_entity_poly.pdbx_strand_id
1 'polypeptide(L)'
;MTLRTLLISGATALTMTATFTPAQAGSYISVEQYGAGNAFGSSQHGRRNRLTVYQNGFRNDAISSQTGGRNRVVIGQQGRRNGADASQFGRGNIAGIAQFGRGHRAITTQDGHGNAIGVIQAGRGNRANVTQIGRGNVSVIVQD
;
A
#
# COMPACT_ATOMS: atom_id res chain seq x y z
N MET A 1 -48.77 3.41 -44.83
CA MET A 1 -47.46 4.04 -44.75
C MET A 1 -47.17 4.25 -43.27
N THR A 2 -46.55 3.27 -42.61
CA THR A 2 -46.36 3.22 -41.16
C THR A 2 -44.94 3.65 -40.81
N LEU A 3 -44.81 4.81 -40.14
CA LEU A 3 -43.55 5.36 -39.68
C LEU A 3 -43.13 4.61 -38.42
N ARG A 4 -42.04 3.83 -38.50
CA ARG A 4 -41.40 3.18 -37.33
C ARG A 4 -40.45 4.16 -36.68
N THR A 5 -40.78 4.64 -35.49
CA THR A 5 -39.91 5.46 -34.65
C THR A 5 -38.86 4.54 -34.03
N LEU A 6 -37.59 4.74 -34.40
CA LEU A 6 -36.45 4.07 -33.80
C LEU A 6 -36.01 4.84 -32.54
N LEU A 7 -36.23 4.28 -31.37
CA LEU A 7 -35.72 4.81 -30.11
C LEU A 7 -34.24 4.43 -30.00
N ILE A 8 -33.36 5.38 -30.20
CA ILE A 8 -31.93 5.22 -29.90
C ILE A 8 -31.74 5.59 -28.42
N SER A 9 -31.53 4.56 -27.60
CA SER A 9 -31.08 4.77 -26.22
C SER A 9 -29.63 5.23 -26.23
N GLY A 10 -29.42 6.51 -26.09
CA GLY A 10 -28.10 7.10 -25.94
C GLY A 10 -27.52 6.77 -24.56
N ALA A 11 -26.59 5.83 -24.50
CA ALA A 11 -25.69 5.69 -23.35
C ALA A 11 -24.74 6.89 -23.36
N THR A 12 -25.00 7.86 -22.50
CA THR A 12 -24.04 8.96 -22.25
C THR A 12 -22.86 8.37 -21.47
N ALA A 13 -21.81 8.01 -22.21
CA ALA A 13 -20.52 7.75 -21.61
C ALA A 13 -19.99 9.08 -21.03
N LEU A 14 -19.97 9.20 -19.71
CA LEU A 14 -19.33 10.30 -19.01
C LEU A 14 -17.81 10.14 -19.17
N THR A 15 -17.26 10.76 -20.21
CA THR A 15 -15.82 10.84 -20.40
C THR A 15 -15.25 11.84 -19.39
N MET A 16 -14.77 11.35 -18.26
CA MET A 16 -13.90 12.11 -17.38
C MET A 16 -12.57 12.33 -18.09
N THR A 17 -12.38 13.47 -18.71
CA THR A 17 -11.07 13.93 -19.17
C THR A 17 -10.30 14.41 -17.94
N ALA A 18 -9.64 13.49 -17.24
CA ALA A 18 -8.61 13.85 -16.29
C ALA A 18 -7.41 14.37 -17.09
N THR A 19 -7.17 15.67 -17.04
CA THR A 19 -5.92 16.26 -17.56
C THR A 19 -4.81 15.87 -16.60
N PHE A 20 -4.14 14.76 -16.89
CA PHE A 20 -2.91 14.39 -16.20
C PHE A 20 -1.79 15.28 -16.73
N THR A 21 -1.36 16.29 -15.95
CA THR A 21 -0.02 16.83 -16.15
C THR A 21 0.96 15.67 -15.95
N PRO A 22 1.89 15.39 -16.89
CA PRO A 22 2.87 14.34 -16.68
C PRO A 22 3.76 14.74 -15.50
N ALA A 23 3.39 14.28 -14.30
CA ALA A 23 4.28 14.31 -13.17
C ALA A 23 5.46 13.40 -13.56
N GLN A 24 6.66 13.96 -13.67
CA GLN A 24 7.92 13.21 -13.82
C GLN A 24 8.25 12.43 -12.55
N ALA A 25 7.28 11.75 -12.01
CA ALA A 25 7.40 10.94 -10.81
C ALA A 25 7.49 9.49 -11.27
N GLY A 26 8.68 8.97 -11.47
CA GLY A 26 8.89 7.53 -11.63
C GLY A 26 8.57 6.78 -10.34
N SER A 27 7.41 7.06 -9.74
CA SER A 27 6.87 6.31 -8.61
C SER A 27 6.14 5.08 -9.12
N TYR A 28 6.23 3.98 -8.39
CA TYR A 28 5.73 2.68 -8.82
C TYR A 28 4.91 2.03 -7.72
N ILE A 29 3.75 1.51 -8.09
CA ILE A 29 2.89 0.71 -7.21
C ILE A 29 2.62 -0.63 -7.90
N SER A 30 2.85 -1.72 -7.17
CA SER A 30 2.48 -3.07 -7.57
C SER A 30 1.62 -3.69 -6.47
N VAL A 31 0.46 -4.21 -6.83
CA VAL A 31 -0.46 -4.84 -5.89
C VAL A 31 -0.93 -6.16 -6.46
N GLU A 32 -0.78 -7.21 -5.68
CA GLU A 32 -1.28 -8.53 -5.99
C GLU A 32 -2.16 -9.02 -4.83
N GLN A 33 -3.40 -9.36 -5.11
CA GLN A 33 -4.38 -9.81 -4.11
C GLN A 33 -5.00 -11.13 -4.55
N TYR A 34 -4.88 -12.16 -3.72
CA TYR A 34 -5.47 -13.48 -3.91
C TYR A 34 -6.39 -13.82 -2.74
N GLY A 35 -7.53 -14.47 -3.03
CA GLY A 35 -8.51 -14.84 -2.04
C GLY A 35 -9.70 -13.89 -1.98
N ALA A 36 -10.26 -13.64 -0.79
CA ALA A 36 -11.49 -12.86 -0.68
C ALA A 36 -11.44 -11.80 0.44
N GLY A 37 -12.07 -10.65 0.18
CA GLY A 37 -12.23 -9.57 1.15
C GLY A 37 -10.93 -8.88 1.54
N ASN A 38 -9.84 -9.04 0.78
CA ASN A 38 -8.61 -8.30 1.00
C ASN A 38 -8.81 -6.84 0.57
N ALA A 39 -8.25 -5.91 1.33
CA ALA A 39 -8.32 -4.49 1.08
C ALA A 39 -6.93 -3.86 0.98
N PHE A 40 -6.82 -2.87 0.12
CA PHE A 40 -5.59 -2.11 -0.07
C PHE A 40 -5.91 -0.63 -0.28
N GLY A 41 -5.14 0.23 0.37
CA GLY A 41 -5.19 1.68 0.18
C GLY A 41 -3.81 2.30 0.14
N SER A 42 -3.57 3.26 -0.76
CA SER A 42 -2.28 3.94 -0.79
C SER A 42 -2.36 5.39 -1.25
N SER A 43 -1.40 6.17 -0.80
CA SER A 43 -1.13 7.53 -1.25
C SER A 43 0.37 7.71 -1.46
N GLN A 44 0.77 8.22 -2.64
CA GLN A 44 2.16 8.52 -2.94
C GLN A 44 2.30 9.95 -3.46
N HIS A 45 3.12 10.76 -2.76
CA HIS A 45 3.46 12.13 -3.16
C HIS A 45 4.97 12.27 -3.32
N GLY A 46 5.42 12.89 -4.42
CA GLY A 46 6.83 13.09 -4.73
C GLY A 46 7.37 12.19 -5.82
N ARG A 47 8.67 11.85 -5.76
CA ARG A 47 9.34 11.20 -6.89
C ARG A 47 10.02 9.89 -6.49
N ARG A 48 10.00 8.88 -7.40
CA ARG A 48 10.73 7.60 -7.27
C ARG A 48 10.36 6.82 -6.02
N ASN A 49 9.15 6.98 -5.50
CA ASN A 49 8.63 6.14 -4.43
C ASN A 49 8.20 4.79 -5.01
N ARG A 50 8.41 3.72 -4.25
CA ARG A 50 8.04 2.36 -4.67
C ARG A 50 7.23 1.68 -3.59
N LEU A 51 6.10 1.14 -3.99
CA LEU A 51 5.23 0.33 -3.14
C LEU A 51 4.99 -1.02 -3.79
N THR A 52 5.17 -2.09 -3.02
CA THR A 52 4.81 -3.44 -3.42
C THR A 52 3.94 -4.05 -2.33
N VAL A 53 2.79 -4.57 -2.71
CA VAL A 53 1.86 -5.25 -1.80
C VAL A 53 1.49 -6.60 -2.36
N TYR A 54 1.60 -7.63 -1.52
CA TYR A 54 1.13 -8.97 -1.80
C TYR A 54 0.21 -9.43 -0.67
N GLN A 55 -1.03 -9.76 -0.99
CA GLN A 55 -2.01 -10.28 -0.04
C GLN A 55 -2.54 -11.61 -0.54
N ASN A 56 -2.44 -12.65 0.29
CA ASN A 56 -2.99 -13.97 -0.01
C ASN A 56 -3.81 -14.47 1.19
N GLY A 57 -5.10 -14.69 0.97
CA GLY A 57 -5.99 -15.20 1.99
C GLY A 57 -7.28 -14.41 2.13
N PHE A 58 -7.71 -14.12 3.37
CA PHE A 58 -9.03 -13.61 3.64
C PHE A 58 -9.04 -12.40 4.58
N ARG A 59 -9.64 -11.29 4.13
CA ARG A 59 -9.81 -10.05 4.92
C ARG A 59 -8.48 -9.49 5.45
N ASN A 60 -7.42 -9.55 4.67
CA ASN A 60 -6.19 -8.83 4.98
C ASN A 60 -6.31 -7.37 4.52
N ASP A 61 -5.75 -6.46 5.29
CA ASP A 61 -5.79 -5.02 5.04
C ASP A 61 -4.37 -4.44 4.98
N ALA A 62 -4.07 -3.68 3.92
CA ALA A 62 -2.77 -3.03 3.75
C ALA A 62 -2.96 -1.55 3.40
N ILE A 63 -2.36 -0.67 4.19
CA ILE A 63 -2.39 0.78 3.97
C ILE A 63 -0.95 1.28 3.83
N SER A 64 -0.71 2.18 2.88
CA SER A 64 0.59 2.81 2.73
C SER A 64 0.49 4.28 2.35
N SER A 65 1.29 5.11 3.02
CA SER A 65 1.46 6.53 2.69
C SER A 65 2.94 6.85 2.51
N GLN A 66 3.32 7.39 1.36
CA GLN A 66 4.69 7.79 1.07
C GLN A 66 4.73 9.24 0.59
N THR A 67 5.47 10.08 1.30
CA THR A 67 5.68 11.49 0.94
C THR A 67 7.17 11.79 0.86
N GLY A 68 7.59 12.39 -0.28
CA GLY A 68 8.99 12.75 -0.51
C GLY A 68 9.62 11.99 -1.66
N GLY A 69 10.81 11.41 -1.49
CA GLY A 69 11.49 10.80 -2.62
C GLY A 69 12.28 9.53 -2.32
N ARG A 70 12.27 8.58 -3.27
CA ARG A 70 13.01 7.32 -3.19
C ARG A 70 12.66 6.46 -1.97
N ASN A 71 11.47 6.61 -1.41
CA ASN A 71 10.96 5.78 -0.34
C ASN A 71 10.50 4.43 -0.90
N ARG A 72 10.68 3.36 -0.12
CA ARG A 72 10.26 2.01 -0.50
C ARG A 72 9.44 1.37 0.62
N VAL A 73 8.27 0.86 0.26
CA VAL A 73 7.44 0.02 1.12
C VAL A 73 7.22 -1.33 0.46
N VAL A 74 7.35 -2.39 1.24
CA VAL A 74 6.98 -3.76 0.85
C VAL A 74 6.09 -4.34 1.94
N ILE A 75 4.90 -4.78 1.58
CA ILE A 75 3.95 -5.42 2.48
C ILE A 75 3.60 -6.80 1.92
N GLY A 76 3.83 -7.84 2.70
CA GLY A 76 3.42 -9.21 2.41
C GLY A 76 2.50 -9.74 3.51
N GLN A 77 1.28 -10.17 3.16
CA GLN A 77 0.32 -10.74 4.09
C GLN A 77 -0.17 -12.09 3.58
N GLN A 78 0.01 -13.12 4.39
CA GLN A 78 -0.50 -14.46 4.10
C GLN A 78 -1.34 -14.97 5.27
N GLY A 79 -2.60 -15.33 4.99
CA GLY A 79 -3.53 -15.80 6.00
C GLY A 79 -4.79 -14.96 6.10
N ARG A 80 -5.22 -14.60 7.33
CA ARG A 80 -6.50 -13.90 7.47
C ARG A 80 -6.53 -12.83 8.56
N ARG A 81 -7.24 -11.73 8.25
CA ARG A 81 -7.46 -10.60 9.19
C ARG A 81 -6.15 -9.98 9.67
N ASN A 82 -5.14 -9.95 8.82
CA ASN A 82 -3.89 -9.25 9.10
C ASN A 82 -4.01 -7.80 8.65
N GLY A 83 -3.49 -6.88 9.46
CA GLY A 83 -3.45 -5.44 9.17
C GLY A 83 -2.03 -4.92 9.11
N ALA A 84 -1.67 -4.21 8.05
CA ALA A 84 -0.38 -3.57 7.89
C ALA A 84 -0.57 -2.10 7.51
N ASP A 85 0.14 -1.21 8.20
CA ASP A 85 0.15 0.23 7.91
C ASP A 85 1.60 0.71 7.84
N ALA A 86 1.96 1.37 6.74
CA ALA A 86 3.31 1.89 6.52
C ALA A 86 3.27 3.34 6.05
N SER A 87 3.77 4.23 6.88
CA SER A 87 3.86 5.67 6.62
C SER A 87 5.31 6.13 6.54
N GLN A 88 5.69 6.78 5.43
CA GLN A 88 7.04 7.29 5.21
C GLN A 88 7.01 8.75 4.78
N PHE A 89 7.78 9.58 5.49
CA PHE A 89 8.02 10.99 5.17
C PHE A 89 9.51 11.22 4.98
N GLY A 90 9.89 11.98 3.94
CA GLY A 90 11.27 12.32 3.67
C GLY A 90 11.88 11.56 2.50
N ARG A 91 13.11 11.03 2.65
CA ARG A 91 13.83 10.51 1.49
C ARG A 91 14.59 9.22 1.79
N GLY A 92 14.47 8.23 0.88
CA GLY A 92 15.27 7.02 0.96
C GLY A 92 14.93 6.10 2.13
N ASN A 93 13.75 6.22 2.72
CA ASN A 93 13.29 5.35 3.79
C ASN A 93 12.81 4.00 3.23
N ILE A 94 13.03 2.93 3.98
CA ILE A 94 12.63 1.58 3.60
C ILE A 94 11.79 0.97 4.72
N ALA A 95 10.59 0.49 4.41
CA ALA A 95 9.76 -0.27 5.32
C ALA A 95 9.37 -1.61 4.70
N GLY A 96 9.56 -2.69 5.45
CA GLY A 96 9.13 -4.03 5.10
C GLY A 96 8.22 -4.60 6.18
N ILE A 97 7.05 -5.11 5.82
CA ILE A 97 6.12 -5.80 6.73
C ILE A 97 5.79 -7.15 6.12
N ALA A 98 6.02 -8.23 6.87
CA ALA A 98 5.66 -9.58 6.49
C ALA A 98 4.82 -10.22 7.59
N GLN A 99 3.60 -10.67 7.27
CA GLN A 99 2.68 -11.26 8.23
C GLN A 99 2.21 -12.62 7.73
N PHE A 100 2.40 -13.66 8.55
CA PHE A 100 2.03 -15.04 8.27
C PHE A 100 1.14 -15.61 9.38
N GLY A 101 -0.12 -15.86 9.07
CA GLY A 101 -1.06 -16.39 10.05
C GLY A 101 -2.34 -15.57 10.17
N ARG A 102 -2.74 -15.24 11.40
CA ARG A 102 -4.02 -14.54 11.57
C ARG A 102 -4.02 -13.45 12.64
N GLY A 103 -4.71 -12.34 12.33
CA GLY A 103 -5.00 -11.29 13.30
C GLY A 103 -3.79 -10.47 13.71
N HIS A 104 -2.75 -10.44 12.90
CA HIS A 104 -1.58 -9.61 13.12
C HIS A 104 -1.86 -8.14 12.82
N ARG A 105 -1.18 -7.25 13.53
CA ARG A 105 -1.19 -5.83 13.24
C ARG A 105 0.23 -5.26 13.31
N ALA A 106 0.68 -4.66 12.22
CA ALA A 106 1.95 -3.93 12.14
C ALA A 106 1.71 -2.50 11.71
N ILE A 107 2.26 -1.55 12.45
CA ILE A 107 2.26 -0.12 12.10
C ILE A 107 3.71 0.34 12.08
N THR A 108 4.12 0.96 10.98
CA THR A 108 5.46 1.51 10.82
C THR A 108 5.38 2.96 10.38
N THR A 109 6.11 3.82 11.08
CA THR A 109 6.21 5.24 10.73
C THR A 109 7.68 5.64 10.65
N GLN A 110 8.08 6.23 9.53
CA GLN A 110 9.43 6.74 9.33
C GLN A 110 9.38 8.21 8.91
N ASP A 111 10.10 9.05 9.63
CA ASP A 111 10.27 10.47 9.31
C ASP A 111 11.75 10.81 9.24
N GLY A 112 12.21 11.32 8.11
CA GLY A 112 13.59 11.70 7.88
C GLY A 112 14.25 11.03 6.69
N HIS A 113 15.50 10.60 6.82
CA HIS A 113 16.30 10.17 5.70
C HIS A 113 17.01 8.84 5.94
N GLY A 114 16.85 7.88 5.02
CA GLY A 114 17.64 6.64 5.04
C GLY A 114 17.34 5.72 6.21
N ASN A 115 16.16 5.80 6.80
CA ASN A 115 15.74 4.90 7.86
C ASN A 115 15.26 3.54 7.28
N ALA A 116 15.45 2.46 8.02
CA ALA A 116 15.01 1.14 7.63
C ALA A 116 14.22 0.43 8.75
N ILE A 117 13.03 -0.07 8.44
CA ILE A 117 12.21 -0.89 9.34
C ILE A 117 11.91 -2.23 8.67
N GLY A 118 12.07 -3.32 9.42
CA GLY A 118 11.57 -4.64 9.09
C GLY A 118 10.69 -5.18 10.21
N VAL A 119 9.47 -5.63 9.87
CA VAL A 119 8.58 -6.31 10.81
C VAL A 119 8.18 -7.65 10.23
N ILE A 120 8.42 -8.72 10.97
CA ILE A 120 8.01 -10.08 10.62
C ILE A 120 7.13 -10.60 11.76
N GLN A 121 5.92 -11.02 11.44
CA GLN A 121 4.98 -11.59 12.39
C GLN A 121 4.48 -12.94 11.89
N ALA A 122 4.61 -13.98 12.71
CA ALA A 122 4.10 -15.32 12.43
C ALA A 122 3.14 -15.76 13.55
N GLY A 123 2.29 -16.75 13.29
CA GLY A 123 1.36 -17.30 14.30
C GLY A 123 0.05 -16.53 14.41
N ARG A 124 -0.24 -15.95 15.58
CA ARG A 124 -1.54 -15.32 15.85
C ARG A 124 -1.46 -14.08 16.74
N GLY A 125 -2.13 -13.01 16.30
CA GLY A 125 -2.45 -11.87 17.16
C GLY A 125 -1.30 -10.96 17.54
N ASN A 126 -0.16 -11.08 16.90
CA ASN A 126 1.02 -10.26 17.17
C ASN A 126 0.77 -8.80 16.79
N ARG A 127 1.32 -7.89 17.57
CA ARG A 127 1.21 -6.45 17.32
C ARG A 127 2.58 -5.79 17.39
N ALA A 128 2.93 -5.04 16.36
CA ALA A 128 4.13 -4.21 16.30
C ALA A 128 3.76 -2.76 15.96
N ASN A 129 4.36 -1.82 16.67
CA ASN A 129 4.29 -0.40 16.34
C ASN A 129 5.72 0.15 16.41
N VAL A 130 6.22 0.63 15.27
CA VAL A 130 7.60 1.10 15.13
C VAL A 130 7.60 2.50 14.58
N THR A 131 8.22 3.40 15.29
CA THR A 131 8.41 4.79 14.83
C THR A 131 9.90 5.12 14.80
N GLN A 132 10.37 5.61 13.66
CA GLN A 132 11.73 6.10 13.49
C GLN A 132 11.72 7.55 13.02
N ILE A 133 12.42 8.42 13.73
CA ILE A 133 12.59 9.85 13.41
C ILE A 133 14.08 10.14 13.30
N GLY A 134 14.48 10.85 12.24
CA GLY A 134 15.86 11.26 12.04
C GLY A 134 16.52 10.58 10.84
N ARG A 135 17.77 10.16 10.98
CA ARG A 135 18.57 9.68 9.86
C ARG A 135 19.27 8.36 10.17
N GLY A 136 19.17 7.41 9.23
CA GLY A 136 19.97 6.19 9.25
C GLY A 136 19.60 5.18 10.35
N ASN A 137 18.44 5.31 10.96
CA ASN A 137 17.99 4.37 11.98
C ASN A 137 17.59 3.03 11.33
N VAL A 138 17.93 1.94 12.00
CA VAL A 138 17.55 0.59 11.56
C VAL A 138 16.84 -0.14 12.71
N SER A 139 15.69 -0.73 12.41
CA SER A 139 14.92 -1.54 13.37
C SER A 139 14.41 -2.80 12.68
N VAL A 140 14.58 -3.93 13.35
CA VAL A 140 14.02 -5.22 12.91
C VAL A 140 13.27 -5.86 14.06
N ILE A 141 12.01 -6.22 13.84
CA ILE A 141 11.15 -6.88 14.81
C ILE A 141 10.71 -8.22 14.23
N VAL A 142 10.87 -9.27 14.99
CA VAL A 142 10.38 -10.62 14.69
C VAL A 142 9.53 -11.10 15.85
N GLN A 143 8.31 -11.56 15.56
CA GLN A 143 7.34 -12.07 16.53
C GLN A 143 6.70 -13.35 15.99
N ASP A 144 6.65 -14.38 16.79
CA ASP A 144 6.04 -15.69 16.51
C ASP A 144 5.06 -16.12 17.63
#